data_7faa15f1844b960d7965d7d8b56770b5
#
_entry.id   7faa15f1844b960d7965d7d8b56770b5
#
_cell.length_a   1.000
_cell.length_b   1.000
_cell.length_c   1.000
_cell.angle_alpha   90.00
_cell.angle_beta   90.00
_cell.angle_gamma   90.00
#
_symmetry.space_group_name_H-M   'P 1'
#
loop_
_entity.id
_entity.type
_entity.pdbx_description
1 polymer ?
#
loop_
_entity_poly.entity_id
_entity_poly.type
_entity_poly.pdbx_seq_one_letter_code
_entity_poly.pdbx_strand_id
1 'polypeptide(L)'
;MSSQEAGHRESLVQTSRSTTPRSFKEESEIEARQQPQDCGLANGEKLAPAATNKTIDFAPNDPENPFNWNVSKKYRACILACAMTFMVQINGTMMTSAAEQINESFHVSDEVFPHSYWPVLSWNLGGAAAPLVGLPLMEAFGVRWTYLGIYAVLIIFIIPQAVAQNFATLIVVRIITGSCTATLANITSGIVSDIWYAGLTKSFFTSMYIFALLSGLSMGPVFGSLVVQYTTWRWIFIGQIVFYTALLPILFFALPEVRPDVILHQRAAKIRAETGVAVHTAQEKTKTSLNDILTETLIRPTRLLFTEGVLISLGMWSAFVIGIAFMFTQSIMQVYQGLYGWTFFGTGMVQSAIVVGELVGVFAQLVQDRVYFASAKRNTEDPGNPLPEARLYLSIPASFVGLTGGLFFFAWSSFSNIPWIVPSIALGFVGFGMFLCTVALTTYIVDAYAKYAASAVAGVAFLENFMAAFLPLATQSMYRTLGFNWASSLLGFIALVLSCIPVVLIKYGRKLREKSPFMEVAGHNK
;
A
#
# COMPACT_ATOMS: atom_id res chain seq x y z
N MET A 1 -63.21 47.35 8.76
CA MET A 1 -62.01 48.07 9.18
C MET A 1 -60.84 47.20 8.69
N SER A 2 -60.35 47.54 7.56
CA SER A 2 -59.16 48.32 7.20
C SER A 2 -57.92 47.57 7.64
N SER A 3 -56.94 47.31 6.90
CA SER A 3 -56.43 47.70 5.58
C SER A 3 -55.06 47.10 5.43
N GLN A 4 -54.73 46.71 4.20
CA GLN A 4 -53.42 46.93 3.58
C GLN A 4 -52.21 46.13 4.12
N GLU A 5 -51.32 45.52 3.32
CA GLU A 5 -50.82 45.74 1.96
C GLU A 5 -50.15 44.42 1.49
N ALA A 6 -50.40 43.96 0.32
CA ALA A 6 -49.70 44.14 -0.94
C ALA A 6 -48.22 43.69 -0.92
N GLY A 7 -47.91 42.59 -1.53
CA GLY A 7 -47.27 42.47 -2.83
C GLY A 7 -45.81 42.05 -2.77
N HIS A 8 -45.52 40.87 -3.20
CA HIS A 8 -44.57 40.65 -4.29
C HIS A 8 -44.60 39.17 -4.73
N ARG A 9 -45.22 38.96 -5.88
CA ARG A 9 -44.99 37.75 -6.71
C ARG A 9 -43.72 38.01 -7.52
N GLU A 10 -42.70 37.20 -7.37
CA GLU A 10 -41.68 37.04 -8.40
C GLU A 10 -41.48 35.59 -8.74
N SER A 11 -41.78 35.38 -9.95
CA SER A 11 -41.57 34.29 -10.93
C SER A 11 -40.52 33.22 -10.61
N LEU A 12 -41.02 31.98 -10.49
CA LEU A 12 -40.28 30.76 -10.71
C LEU A 12 -39.85 30.69 -12.18
N VAL A 13 -38.57 30.90 -12.44
CA VAL A 13 -37.93 30.51 -13.69
C VAL A 13 -37.30 29.12 -13.46
N GLN A 14 -37.94 28.12 -14.03
CA GLN A 14 -37.35 26.80 -14.25
C GLN A 14 -36.15 26.93 -15.19
N THR A 15 -34.95 26.71 -14.71
CA THR A 15 -33.81 26.37 -15.55
C THR A 15 -33.44 24.90 -15.33
N SER A 16 -33.87 24.09 -16.30
CA SER A 16 -33.35 22.74 -16.51
C SER A 16 -31.85 22.84 -16.82
N ARG A 17 -31.00 22.41 -15.87
CA ARG A 17 -29.58 22.23 -16.13
C ARG A 17 -29.34 20.80 -16.59
N SER A 18 -28.95 20.69 -17.86
CA SER A 18 -28.40 19.51 -18.50
C SER A 18 -27.17 19.01 -17.74
N THR A 19 -27.18 17.74 -17.36
CA THR A 19 -26.04 17.02 -16.81
C THR A 19 -25.08 16.63 -17.94
N THR A 20 -24.19 17.55 -18.31
CA THR A 20 -22.97 17.19 -19.06
C THR A 20 -21.85 16.88 -18.05
N PRO A 21 -20.99 15.88 -18.28
CA PRO A 21 -19.85 15.61 -17.42
C PRO A 21 -18.89 16.78 -17.48
N ARG A 22 -18.51 17.31 -16.30
CA ARG A 22 -17.55 18.40 -16.17
C ARG A 22 -16.23 18.03 -16.83
N SER A 23 -15.70 18.95 -17.62
CA SER A 23 -14.42 18.79 -18.31
C SER A 23 -13.24 18.88 -17.31
N PHE A 24 -12.13 18.23 -17.66
CA PHE A 24 -10.86 18.20 -16.92
C PHE A 24 -10.34 19.60 -16.49
N LYS A 25 -10.81 20.67 -17.14
CA LYS A 25 -10.48 22.05 -16.79
C LYS A 25 -11.22 22.60 -15.57
N GLU A 26 -12.45 22.16 -15.32
CA GLU A 26 -13.22 22.60 -14.14
C GLU A 26 -12.71 21.94 -12.85
N GLU A 27 -12.14 20.73 -12.92
CA GLU A 27 -11.51 20.11 -11.75
C GLU A 27 -10.22 20.82 -11.34
N SER A 28 -9.43 21.33 -12.29
CA SER A 28 -8.22 22.11 -11.98
C SER A 28 -8.53 23.47 -11.34
N GLU A 29 -9.71 24.05 -11.59
CA GLU A 29 -10.13 25.32 -10.96
C GLU A 29 -10.71 25.12 -9.55
N ILE A 30 -11.23 23.94 -9.24
CA ILE A 30 -11.69 23.57 -7.87
C ILE A 30 -10.47 23.24 -6.99
N GLU A 31 -9.47 22.55 -7.53
CA GLU A 31 -8.19 22.31 -6.85
C GLU A 31 -7.45 23.62 -6.52
N ALA A 32 -7.60 24.65 -7.35
CA ALA A 32 -7.00 25.97 -7.11
C ALA A 32 -7.69 26.79 -5.99
N ARG A 33 -8.91 26.44 -5.59
CA ARG A 33 -9.68 27.17 -4.55
C ARG A 33 -9.48 26.64 -3.12
N GLN A 34 -8.80 25.53 -2.92
CA GLN A 34 -8.54 24.93 -1.59
C GLN A 34 -7.14 25.26 -1.02
N GLN A 35 -6.52 26.33 -1.48
CA GLN A 35 -5.23 26.78 -0.92
C GLN A 35 -5.45 27.62 0.35
N PRO A 36 -4.67 27.39 1.43
CA PRO A 36 -4.61 28.31 2.56
C PRO A 36 -4.06 29.66 2.08
N GLN A 37 -4.79 30.74 2.32
CA GLN A 37 -4.27 32.09 2.18
C GLN A 37 -3.28 32.34 3.31
N ASP A 38 -1.97 32.37 3.01
CA ASP A 38 -1.08 33.31 3.69
C ASP A 38 0.30 33.46 3.01
N CYS A 39 0.66 34.73 2.87
CA CYS A 39 1.95 35.36 2.66
C CYS A 39 2.95 34.78 1.65
N GLY A 40 2.77 35.18 0.38
CA GLY A 40 3.81 35.10 -0.63
C GLY A 40 4.87 36.19 -0.50
N LEU A 41 6.13 35.81 -0.68
CA LEU A 41 7.18 36.76 -1.08
C LEU A 41 7.54 36.50 -2.55
N ALA A 42 7.26 37.50 -3.37
CA ALA A 42 7.58 37.50 -4.79
C ALA A 42 9.11 37.53 -5.02
N ASN A 43 9.53 36.84 -6.07
CA ASN A 43 10.91 36.88 -6.57
C ASN A 43 11.32 38.34 -6.88
N GLY A 44 12.42 38.78 -6.25
CA GLY A 44 13.15 39.95 -6.75
C GLY A 44 13.50 41.08 -5.77
N GLU A 45 13.08 41.04 -4.52
CA GLU A 45 13.53 42.08 -3.57
C GLU A 45 14.90 41.74 -2.95
N LYS A 46 15.86 42.67 -3.15
CA LYS A 46 17.16 42.69 -2.46
C LYS A 46 16.90 42.86 -0.96
N LEU A 47 17.09 41.80 -0.18
CA LEU A 47 16.98 41.80 1.26
C LEU A 47 18.10 42.68 1.87
N ALA A 48 17.71 43.71 2.61
CA ALA A 48 18.59 44.49 3.51
C ALA A 48 19.06 43.58 4.67
N PRO A 49 20.28 43.76 5.19
CA PRO A 49 20.83 42.93 6.26
C PRO A 49 20.23 43.31 7.62
N ALA A 50 19.14 42.69 7.99
CA ALA A 50 18.65 42.71 9.36
C ALA A 50 18.52 41.26 9.82
N ALA A 51 19.19 40.93 10.92
CA ALA A 51 19.21 39.62 11.55
C ALA A 51 17.82 39.21 12.05
N THR A 52 16.93 38.82 11.15
CA THR A 52 15.65 38.23 11.48
C THR A 52 15.68 36.79 11.04
N ASN A 53 15.46 35.89 11.98
CA ASN A 53 15.29 34.43 11.87
C ASN A 53 14.09 34.12 10.94
N LYS A 54 14.24 34.36 9.63
CA LYS A 54 13.17 34.28 8.64
C LYS A 54 12.93 32.81 8.27
N THR A 55 11.69 32.35 8.45
CA THR A 55 11.28 31.00 8.01
C THR A 55 10.95 31.07 6.52
N ILE A 56 11.50 30.12 5.74
CA ILE A 56 11.20 29.96 4.31
C ILE A 56 10.12 28.92 4.13
N ASP A 57 9.20 29.18 3.21
CA ASP A 57 8.18 28.25 2.73
C ASP A 57 8.02 28.42 1.21
N PHE A 58 7.27 27.51 0.56
CA PHE A 58 7.00 27.62 -0.87
C PHE A 58 6.08 28.81 -1.16
N ALA A 59 6.43 29.57 -2.19
CA ALA A 59 5.51 30.57 -2.72
C ALA A 59 4.30 29.89 -3.40
N PRO A 60 3.15 30.58 -3.49
CA PRO A 60 2.03 30.08 -4.28
C PRO A 60 2.49 29.79 -5.72
N ASN A 61 2.17 28.59 -6.24
CA ASN A 61 2.60 28.10 -7.57
C ASN A 61 4.13 27.96 -7.78
N ASP A 62 4.91 27.80 -6.71
CA ASP A 62 6.35 27.54 -6.81
C ASP A 62 6.61 26.26 -7.62
N PRO A 63 7.39 26.31 -8.73
CA PRO A 63 7.65 25.15 -9.56
C PRO A 63 8.55 24.08 -8.90
N GLU A 64 9.25 24.42 -7.81
CA GLU A 64 10.01 23.44 -7.02
C GLU A 64 9.13 22.62 -6.10
N ASN A 65 7.94 23.11 -5.75
CA ASN A 65 6.97 22.36 -4.96
C ASN A 65 6.45 21.15 -5.77
N PRO A 66 6.57 19.90 -5.26
CA PRO A 66 6.10 18.71 -5.95
C PRO A 66 4.62 18.76 -6.32
N PHE A 67 3.80 19.39 -5.50
CA PHE A 67 2.37 19.58 -5.78
C PHE A 67 2.09 20.44 -7.02
N ASN A 68 3.04 21.30 -7.43
CA ASN A 68 2.90 22.19 -8.59
C ASN A 68 3.63 21.67 -9.84
N TRP A 69 4.26 20.48 -9.78
CA TRP A 69 4.97 19.94 -10.94
C TRP A 69 4.05 19.71 -12.13
N ASN A 70 4.65 19.81 -13.32
CA ASN A 70 3.97 19.43 -14.56
C ASN A 70 3.44 17.98 -14.45
N VAL A 71 2.21 17.77 -14.91
CA VAL A 71 1.48 16.51 -14.87
C VAL A 71 2.33 15.34 -15.40
N SER A 72 3.04 15.52 -16.52
CA SER A 72 3.93 14.48 -17.10
C SER A 72 5.06 14.07 -16.15
N LYS A 73 5.62 15.00 -15.35
CA LYS A 73 6.66 14.70 -14.36
C LYS A 73 6.09 13.89 -13.20
N LYS A 74 4.89 14.26 -12.73
CA LYS A 74 4.16 13.53 -11.68
C LYS A 74 3.84 12.10 -12.10
N TYR A 75 3.27 11.91 -13.31
CA TYR A 75 2.95 10.59 -13.84
C TYR A 75 4.19 9.72 -13.97
N ARG A 76 5.28 10.25 -14.51
CA ARG A 76 6.55 9.49 -14.64
C ARG A 76 7.07 9.01 -13.28
N ALA A 77 7.07 9.88 -12.27
CA ALA A 77 7.53 9.53 -10.93
C ALA A 77 6.65 8.43 -10.31
N CYS A 78 5.32 8.55 -10.39
CA CYS A 78 4.40 7.56 -9.84
C CYS A 78 4.46 6.23 -10.58
N ILE A 79 4.50 6.23 -11.92
CA ILE A 79 4.58 4.99 -12.72
C ILE A 79 5.88 4.26 -12.42
N LEU A 80 7.01 4.99 -12.37
CA LEU A 80 8.31 4.40 -12.02
C LEU A 80 8.27 3.77 -10.63
N ALA A 81 7.75 4.49 -9.63
CA ALA A 81 7.65 4.01 -8.26
C ALA A 81 6.75 2.78 -8.14
N CYS A 82 5.58 2.76 -8.81
CA CYS A 82 4.69 1.59 -8.85
C CYS A 82 5.35 0.39 -9.55
N ALA A 83 6.01 0.61 -10.70
CA ALA A 83 6.73 -0.45 -11.41
C ALA A 83 7.85 -1.06 -10.54
N MET A 84 8.58 -0.22 -9.82
CA MET A 84 9.61 -0.69 -8.88
C MET A 84 9.02 -1.45 -7.71
N THR A 85 7.87 -1.02 -7.17
CA THR A 85 7.16 -1.75 -6.11
C THR A 85 6.78 -3.15 -6.58
N PHE A 86 6.20 -3.28 -7.77
CA PHE A 86 5.90 -4.58 -8.37
C PHE A 86 7.16 -5.47 -8.45
N MET A 87 8.26 -4.93 -8.96
CA MET A 87 9.50 -5.70 -9.13
C MET A 87 10.13 -6.14 -7.81
N VAL A 88 10.16 -5.27 -6.79
CA VAL A 88 10.74 -5.64 -5.49
C VAL A 88 9.84 -6.62 -4.70
N GLN A 89 8.53 -6.59 -4.91
CA GLN A 89 7.62 -7.54 -4.26
C GLN A 89 7.73 -8.96 -4.82
N ILE A 90 8.07 -9.13 -6.08
CA ILE A 90 8.39 -10.44 -6.68
C ILE A 90 9.50 -11.15 -5.90
N ASN A 91 10.50 -10.41 -5.38
CA ASN A 91 11.58 -10.99 -4.57
C ASN A 91 11.05 -11.78 -3.36
N GLY A 92 9.95 -11.34 -2.75
CA GLY A 92 9.39 -11.98 -1.55
C GLY A 92 8.97 -13.42 -1.76
N THR A 93 8.25 -13.67 -2.84
CA THR A 93 7.53 -14.95 -3.08
C THR A 93 8.13 -15.81 -4.20
N MET A 94 9.04 -15.27 -5.04
CA MET A 94 9.59 -15.98 -6.20
C MET A 94 10.23 -17.33 -5.84
N MET A 95 10.84 -17.44 -4.66
CA MET A 95 11.50 -18.67 -4.24
C MET A 95 10.56 -19.76 -3.70
N THR A 96 9.26 -19.48 -3.51
CA THR A 96 8.31 -20.52 -3.10
C THR A 96 8.20 -21.64 -4.14
N SER A 97 8.42 -21.30 -5.41
CA SER A 97 8.46 -22.29 -6.51
C SER A 97 9.71 -23.18 -6.49
N ALA A 98 10.73 -22.79 -5.73
CA ALA A 98 11.99 -23.53 -5.61
C ALA A 98 12.11 -24.34 -4.30
N ALA A 99 11.02 -24.46 -3.54
CA ALA A 99 11.00 -25.06 -2.21
C ALA A 99 11.64 -26.45 -2.18
N GLU A 100 11.31 -27.33 -3.13
CA GLU A 100 11.85 -28.68 -3.24
C GLU A 100 13.35 -28.67 -3.52
N GLN A 101 13.83 -27.90 -4.50
CA GLN A 101 15.26 -27.77 -4.81
C GLN A 101 16.07 -27.20 -3.63
N ILE A 102 15.47 -26.31 -2.84
CA ILE A 102 16.10 -25.75 -1.65
C ILE A 102 16.23 -26.81 -0.56
N ASN A 103 15.15 -27.57 -0.32
CA ASN A 103 15.15 -28.65 0.64
C ASN A 103 16.22 -29.69 0.30
N GLU A 104 16.30 -30.12 -0.95
CA GLU A 104 17.34 -31.05 -1.43
C GLU A 104 18.75 -30.50 -1.27
N SER A 105 18.96 -29.22 -1.64
CA SER A 105 20.28 -28.58 -1.61
C SER A 105 20.84 -28.42 -0.19
N PHE A 106 19.96 -28.20 0.80
CA PHE A 106 20.36 -28.00 2.19
C PHE A 106 20.05 -29.18 3.11
N HIS A 107 19.57 -30.33 2.55
CA HIS A 107 19.18 -31.53 3.30
C HIS A 107 18.17 -31.24 4.43
N VAL A 108 17.18 -30.41 4.13
CA VAL A 108 16.11 -30.01 5.06
C VAL A 108 14.82 -30.74 4.69
N SER A 109 14.09 -31.25 5.69
CA SER A 109 12.82 -31.97 5.47
C SER A 109 11.61 -31.12 5.90
N ASP A 110 10.53 -31.20 5.13
CA ASP A 110 9.23 -30.59 5.44
C ASP A 110 8.24 -31.59 6.10
N GLU A 111 8.69 -32.79 6.52
CA GLU A 111 7.80 -33.80 7.06
C GLU A 111 7.14 -33.39 8.39
N VAL A 112 7.92 -32.80 9.28
CA VAL A 112 7.47 -32.40 10.63
C VAL A 112 7.12 -30.92 10.67
N PHE A 113 7.91 -30.10 10.00
CA PHE A 113 7.76 -28.66 9.98
C PHE A 113 8.11 -28.08 8.59
N PRO A 114 7.34 -27.11 8.05
CA PRO A 114 7.55 -26.60 6.69
C PRO A 114 8.78 -25.69 6.60
N HIS A 115 9.97 -26.28 6.66
CA HIS A 115 11.24 -25.57 6.62
C HIS A 115 11.43 -24.79 5.31
N SER A 116 10.90 -25.31 4.20
CA SER A 116 10.94 -24.63 2.89
C SER A 116 10.30 -23.26 2.88
N TYR A 117 9.40 -22.97 3.83
CA TYR A 117 8.77 -21.66 3.97
C TYR A 117 9.59 -20.68 4.81
N TRP A 118 10.57 -21.13 5.57
CA TRP A 118 11.37 -20.23 6.44
C TRP A 118 12.02 -19.05 5.73
N PRO A 119 12.52 -19.16 4.50
CA PRO A 119 13.05 -18.02 3.78
C PRO A 119 12.00 -16.95 3.46
N VAL A 120 10.74 -17.31 3.26
CA VAL A 120 9.63 -16.36 3.06
C VAL A 120 9.18 -15.78 4.41
N LEU A 121 9.11 -16.62 5.45
CA LEU A 121 8.85 -16.18 6.82
C LEU A 121 9.86 -15.12 7.26
N SER A 122 11.16 -15.40 7.08
CA SER A 122 12.23 -14.48 7.47
C SER A 122 12.18 -13.16 6.71
N TRP A 123 11.78 -13.20 5.42
CA TRP A 123 11.56 -12.01 4.61
C TRP A 123 10.41 -11.14 5.16
N ASN A 124 9.30 -11.74 5.55
CA ASN A 124 8.17 -11.03 6.16
C ASN A 124 8.52 -10.46 7.56
N LEU A 125 9.29 -11.21 8.37
CA LEU A 125 9.78 -10.68 9.66
C LEU A 125 10.69 -9.46 9.46
N GLY A 126 11.54 -9.49 8.43
CA GLY A 126 12.31 -8.32 8.01
C GLY A 126 11.41 -7.16 7.60
N GLY A 127 10.34 -7.44 6.86
CA GLY A 127 9.33 -6.47 6.45
C GLY A 127 8.63 -5.80 7.63
N ALA A 128 8.34 -6.53 8.70
CA ALA A 128 7.75 -5.98 9.93
C ALA A 128 8.68 -4.97 10.63
N ALA A 129 10.00 -5.12 10.50
CA ALA A 129 10.99 -4.18 11.05
C ALA A 129 11.26 -2.96 10.15
N ALA A 130 10.79 -2.97 8.90
CA ALA A 130 11.08 -1.94 7.90
C ALA A 130 10.75 -0.49 8.34
N PRO A 131 9.61 -0.21 9.01
CA PRO A 131 9.28 1.15 9.44
C PRO A 131 10.30 1.75 10.41
N LEU A 132 10.97 0.91 11.22
CA LEU A 132 11.96 1.35 12.20
C LEU A 132 13.20 1.98 11.55
N VAL A 133 13.53 1.56 10.34
CA VAL A 133 14.72 2.01 9.62
C VAL A 133 14.34 3.02 8.53
N GLY A 134 13.26 2.74 7.79
CA GLY A 134 12.90 3.49 6.59
C GLY A 134 12.45 4.93 6.88
N LEU A 135 11.60 5.12 7.88
CA LEU A 135 11.08 6.45 8.21
C LEU A 135 12.18 7.43 8.66
N PRO A 136 13.04 7.10 9.65
CA PRO A 136 14.13 7.99 10.04
C PRO A 136 15.09 8.33 8.90
N LEU A 137 15.42 7.37 8.06
CA LEU A 137 16.29 7.60 6.91
C LEU A 137 15.64 8.54 5.89
N MET A 138 14.34 8.37 5.63
CA MET A 138 13.61 9.22 4.71
C MET A 138 13.49 10.67 5.22
N GLU A 139 13.37 10.86 6.53
CA GLU A 139 13.35 12.20 7.14
C GLU A 139 14.72 12.87 7.11
N ALA A 140 15.78 12.11 7.29
CA ALA A 140 17.15 12.63 7.32
C ALA A 140 17.71 12.95 5.93
N PHE A 141 17.51 12.06 4.97
CA PHE A 141 18.17 12.12 3.66
C PHE A 141 17.22 12.43 2.50
N GLY A 142 15.91 12.48 2.75
CA GLY A 142 14.88 12.62 1.71
C GLY A 142 14.54 11.31 1.03
N VAL A 143 13.57 11.38 0.12
CA VAL A 143 13.02 10.20 -0.58
C VAL A 143 14.04 9.63 -1.57
N ARG A 144 14.63 10.46 -2.41
CA ARG A 144 15.51 10.02 -3.50
C ARG A 144 16.73 9.25 -3.00
N TRP A 145 17.49 9.83 -2.08
CA TRP A 145 18.74 9.23 -1.61
C TRP A 145 18.48 8.02 -0.73
N THR A 146 17.43 8.05 0.09
CA THR A 146 17.01 6.89 0.88
C THR A 146 16.58 5.74 -0.01
N TYR A 147 15.78 6.01 -1.06
CA TYR A 147 15.35 4.98 -2.00
C TYR A 147 16.55 4.32 -2.71
N LEU A 148 17.46 5.13 -3.29
CA LEU A 148 18.65 4.63 -3.99
C LEU A 148 19.59 3.86 -3.04
N GLY A 149 19.79 4.36 -1.83
CA GLY A 149 20.64 3.71 -0.82
C GLY A 149 20.09 2.33 -0.42
N ILE A 150 18.80 2.26 -0.06
CA ILE A 150 18.15 0.99 0.32
C ILE A 150 18.10 0.02 -0.87
N TYR A 151 17.87 0.54 -2.08
CA TYR A 151 17.88 -0.29 -3.29
C TYR A 151 19.28 -0.87 -3.58
N ALA A 152 20.34 -0.10 -3.37
CA ALA A 152 21.71 -0.60 -3.47
C ALA A 152 22.01 -1.66 -2.39
N VAL A 153 21.57 -1.44 -1.15
CA VAL A 153 21.67 -2.45 -0.07
C VAL A 153 20.91 -3.72 -0.44
N LEU A 154 19.71 -3.62 -1.02
CA LEU A 154 18.96 -4.77 -1.51
C LEU A 154 19.78 -5.60 -2.50
N ILE A 155 20.38 -4.97 -3.52
CA ILE A 155 21.22 -5.66 -4.53
C ILE A 155 22.39 -6.37 -3.85
N ILE A 156 23.11 -5.68 -2.94
CA ILE A 156 24.27 -6.22 -2.23
C ILE A 156 23.87 -7.47 -1.42
N PHE A 157 22.71 -7.43 -0.73
CA PHE A 157 22.26 -8.55 0.09
C PHE A 157 21.52 -9.66 -0.68
N ILE A 158 21.21 -9.49 -1.97
CA ILE A 158 20.78 -10.61 -2.82
C ILE A 158 21.99 -11.47 -3.24
N ILE A 159 23.20 -10.91 -3.32
CA ILE A 159 24.41 -11.68 -3.72
C ILE A 159 24.68 -12.87 -2.78
N PRO A 160 24.73 -12.73 -1.44
CA PRO A 160 24.89 -13.86 -0.54
C PRO A 160 23.79 -14.91 -0.65
N GLN A 161 22.56 -14.53 -1.06
CA GLN A 161 21.49 -15.51 -1.29
C GLN A 161 21.78 -16.40 -2.49
N ALA A 162 22.35 -15.84 -3.57
CA ALA A 162 22.71 -16.58 -4.77
C ALA A 162 23.84 -17.61 -4.51
N VAL A 163 24.77 -17.31 -3.60
CA VAL A 163 25.93 -18.14 -3.28
C VAL A 163 25.83 -18.87 -1.94
N ALA A 164 24.65 -18.87 -1.30
CA ALA A 164 24.43 -19.47 0.00
C ALA A 164 24.82 -20.96 0.00
N GLN A 165 25.66 -21.34 0.98
CA GLN A 165 26.11 -22.72 1.19
C GLN A 165 25.40 -23.41 2.37
N ASN A 166 24.74 -22.63 3.21
CA ASN A 166 23.96 -23.14 4.33
C ASN A 166 22.61 -22.40 4.44
N PHE A 167 21.63 -23.11 5.01
CA PHE A 167 20.26 -22.61 5.14
C PHE A 167 20.14 -21.38 6.07
N ALA A 168 20.97 -21.32 7.14
CA ALA A 168 20.96 -20.20 8.07
C ALA A 168 21.38 -18.89 7.41
N THR A 169 22.40 -18.91 6.54
CA THR A 169 22.80 -17.72 5.76
C THR A 169 21.64 -17.21 4.89
N LEU A 170 20.93 -18.13 4.22
CA LEU A 170 19.77 -17.77 3.39
C LEU A 170 18.71 -17.06 4.23
N ILE A 171 18.36 -17.59 5.41
CA ILE A 171 17.36 -17.01 6.32
C ILE A 171 17.78 -15.63 6.81
N VAL A 172 19.00 -15.48 7.33
CA VAL A 172 19.48 -14.21 7.89
C VAL A 172 19.50 -13.11 6.83
N VAL A 173 20.00 -13.42 5.65
CA VAL A 173 20.08 -12.44 4.56
C VAL A 173 18.67 -12.08 4.03
N ARG A 174 17.72 -13.01 4.08
CA ARG A 174 16.32 -12.76 3.73
C ARG A 174 15.65 -11.77 4.68
N ILE A 175 15.98 -11.73 5.97
CA ILE A 175 15.48 -10.70 6.90
C ILE A 175 15.89 -9.31 6.41
N ILE A 176 17.14 -9.14 6.00
CA ILE A 176 17.66 -7.84 5.53
C ILE A 176 16.98 -7.43 4.22
N THR A 177 16.88 -8.34 3.25
CA THR A 177 16.23 -8.03 1.98
C THR A 177 14.73 -7.79 2.14
N GLY A 178 14.07 -8.46 3.08
CA GLY A 178 12.68 -8.20 3.46
C GLY A 178 12.49 -6.79 4.02
N SER A 179 13.37 -6.35 4.92
CA SER A 179 13.37 -4.95 5.42
C SER A 179 13.57 -3.94 4.28
N CYS A 180 14.49 -4.21 3.36
CA CYS A 180 14.73 -3.32 2.22
C CYS A 180 13.50 -3.22 1.32
N THR A 181 12.89 -4.35 0.93
CA THR A 181 11.75 -4.37 0.01
C THR A 181 10.51 -3.71 0.61
N ALA A 182 10.20 -3.97 1.88
CA ALA A 182 9.09 -3.32 2.57
C ALA A 182 9.31 -1.82 2.73
N THR A 183 10.56 -1.39 3.02
CA THR A 183 10.88 0.05 3.09
C THR A 183 10.70 0.73 1.73
N LEU A 184 11.17 0.12 0.63
CA LEU A 184 11.00 0.66 -0.73
C LEU A 184 9.52 0.78 -1.11
N ALA A 185 8.69 -0.21 -0.75
CA ALA A 185 7.25 -0.17 -0.96
C ALA A 185 6.60 0.97 -0.17
N ASN A 186 6.95 1.14 1.11
CA ASN A 186 6.43 2.23 1.94
C ASN A 186 6.82 3.62 1.40
N ILE A 187 8.06 3.80 0.93
CA ILE A 187 8.50 5.05 0.29
C ILE A 187 7.65 5.35 -0.95
N THR A 188 7.27 4.34 -1.73
CA THR A 188 6.41 4.53 -2.92
C THR A 188 5.04 5.09 -2.53
N SER A 189 4.43 4.60 -1.45
CA SER A 189 3.20 5.18 -0.91
C SER A 189 3.37 6.66 -0.55
N GLY A 190 4.51 7.01 0.07
CA GLY A 190 4.89 8.40 0.35
C GLY A 190 5.00 9.26 -0.91
N ILE A 191 5.68 8.75 -1.95
CA ILE A 191 5.81 9.45 -3.25
C ILE A 191 4.45 9.83 -3.82
N VAL A 192 3.47 8.91 -3.80
CA VAL A 192 2.12 9.18 -4.29
C VAL A 192 1.43 10.27 -3.46
N SER A 193 1.58 10.23 -2.13
CA SER A 193 0.93 11.21 -1.25
C SER A 193 1.56 12.60 -1.32
N ASP A 194 2.87 12.70 -1.60
CA ASP A 194 3.63 13.97 -1.62
C ASP A 194 3.54 14.72 -2.96
N ILE A 195 3.06 14.05 -4.04
CA ILE A 195 2.95 14.63 -5.38
C ILE A 195 1.53 15.09 -5.70
N TRP A 196 0.49 14.42 -5.16
CA TRP A 196 -0.90 14.65 -5.52
C TRP A 196 -1.71 15.24 -4.37
N TYR A 197 -2.48 16.29 -4.66
CA TYR A 197 -3.55 16.74 -3.76
C TYR A 197 -4.64 15.69 -3.63
N ALA A 198 -5.45 15.80 -2.57
CA ALA A 198 -6.62 14.93 -2.40
C ALA A 198 -7.56 15.05 -3.61
N GLY A 199 -7.85 13.94 -4.27
CA GLY A 199 -8.69 13.90 -5.47
C GLY A 199 -8.67 12.54 -6.16
N LEU A 200 -9.39 12.42 -7.27
CA LEU A 200 -9.51 11.18 -8.05
C LEU A 200 -8.15 10.66 -8.52
N THR A 201 -7.24 11.56 -8.94
CA THR A 201 -5.91 11.18 -9.42
C THR A 201 -5.04 10.58 -8.32
N LYS A 202 -5.07 11.16 -7.10
CA LYS A 202 -4.38 10.60 -5.93
C LYS A 202 -4.92 9.20 -5.61
N SER A 203 -6.26 9.05 -5.58
CA SER A 203 -6.92 7.78 -5.31
C SER A 203 -6.54 6.71 -6.35
N PHE A 204 -6.50 7.09 -7.63
CA PHE A 204 -6.07 6.21 -8.71
C PHE A 204 -4.63 5.72 -8.54
N PHE A 205 -3.67 6.61 -8.27
CA PHE A 205 -2.27 6.20 -8.07
C PHE A 205 -2.06 5.42 -6.77
N THR A 206 -2.83 5.69 -5.72
CA THR A 206 -2.84 4.85 -4.51
C THR A 206 -3.33 3.44 -4.83
N SER A 207 -4.38 3.31 -5.63
CA SER A 207 -4.88 2.00 -6.09
C SER A 207 -3.87 1.28 -6.99
N MET A 208 -3.16 2.01 -7.88
CA MET A 208 -2.08 1.45 -8.71
C MET A 208 -0.89 0.97 -7.88
N TYR A 209 -0.55 1.68 -6.82
CA TYR A 209 0.47 1.25 -5.87
C TYR A 209 0.08 -0.06 -5.17
N ILE A 210 -1.16 -0.16 -4.68
CA ILE A 210 -1.66 -1.39 -4.03
C ILE A 210 -1.75 -2.55 -5.03
N PHE A 211 -2.17 -2.27 -6.27
CA PHE A 211 -2.14 -3.26 -7.34
C PHE A 211 -0.71 -3.76 -7.61
N ALA A 212 0.26 -2.86 -7.71
CA ALA A 212 1.65 -3.24 -7.92
C ALA A 212 2.22 -4.07 -6.76
N LEU A 213 1.80 -3.77 -5.52
CA LEU A 213 2.20 -4.52 -4.34
C LEU A 213 1.64 -5.94 -4.36
N LEU A 214 0.32 -6.11 -4.52
CA LEU A 214 -0.34 -7.42 -4.49
C LEU A 214 0.01 -8.26 -5.72
N SER A 215 -0.04 -7.67 -6.92
CA SER A 215 0.31 -8.38 -8.15
C SER A 215 1.78 -8.81 -8.18
N GLY A 216 2.70 -8.04 -7.59
CA GLY A 216 4.09 -8.45 -7.41
C GLY A 216 4.22 -9.70 -6.54
N LEU A 217 3.48 -9.78 -5.44
CA LEU A 217 3.42 -10.97 -4.59
C LEU A 217 2.85 -12.19 -5.34
N SER A 218 1.76 -12.00 -6.06
CA SER A 218 1.09 -13.07 -6.81
C SER A 218 1.90 -13.55 -8.02
N MET A 219 2.67 -12.65 -8.67
CA MET A 219 3.50 -12.99 -9.83
C MET A 219 4.85 -13.61 -9.45
N GLY A 220 5.28 -13.53 -8.20
CA GLY A 220 6.53 -14.13 -7.75
C GLY A 220 6.64 -15.63 -8.09
N PRO A 221 5.68 -16.48 -7.69
CA PRO A 221 5.71 -17.90 -8.04
C PRO A 221 5.62 -18.17 -9.55
N VAL A 222 4.97 -17.30 -10.34
CA VAL A 222 4.94 -17.41 -11.81
C VAL A 222 6.34 -17.28 -12.39
N PHE A 223 7.07 -16.22 -12.04
CA PHE A 223 8.44 -16.03 -12.50
C PHE A 223 9.40 -17.04 -11.89
N GLY A 224 9.20 -17.43 -10.62
CA GLY A 224 10.00 -18.43 -9.94
C GLY A 224 9.91 -19.79 -10.63
N SER A 225 8.69 -20.26 -10.93
CA SER A 225 8.46 -21.53 -11.60
C SER A 225 9.05 -21.57 -13.01
N LEU A 226 9.01 -20.44 -13.75
CA LEU A 226 9.64 -20.33 -15.07
C LEU A 226 11.16 -20.50 -14.98
N VAL A 227 11.82 -19.89 -14.00
CA VAL A 227 13.26 -20.02 -13.80
C VAL A 227 13.63 -21.44 -13.38
N VAL A 228 12.93 -22.00 -12.38
CA VAL A 228 13.24 -23.32 -11.79
C VAL A 228 12.99 -24.46 -12.76
N GLN A 229 12.09 -24.29 -13.74
CA GLN A 229 11.84 -25.32 -14.77
C GLN A 229 13.07 -25.64 -15.61
N TYR A 230 13.93 -24.64 -15.89
CA TYR A 230 15.08 -24.79 -16.79
C TYR A 230 16.43 -24.72 -16.08
N THR A 231 16.42 -24.25 -14.80
CA THR A 231 17.65 -23.95 -14.06
C THR A 231 17.52 -24.34 -12.59
N THR A 232 18.51 -23.97 -11.78
CA THR A 232 18.50 -24.18 -10.33
C THR A 232 17.93 -22.94 -9.60
N TRP A 233 17.51 -23.13 -8.35
CA TRP A 233 16.99 -22.07 -7.48
C TRP A 233 17.93 -20.85 -7.35
N ARG A 234 19.25 -21.05 -7.49
CA ARG A 234 20.25 -19.96 -7.43
C ARG A 234 20.06 -18.92 -8.54
N TRP A 235 19.58 -19.35 -9.72
CA TRP A 235 19.33 -18.46 -10.85
C TRP A 235 18.18 -17.47 -10.60
N ILE A 236 17.30 -17.76 -9.64
CA ILE A 236 16.29 -16.79 -9.17
C ILE A 236 17.00 -15.52 -8.67
N PHE A 237 18.01 -15.68 -7.82
CA PHE A 237 18.74 -14.56 -7.25
C PHE A 237 19.72 -13.93 -8.25
N ILE A 238 20.41 -14.74 -9.05
CA ILE A 238 21.31 -14.22 -10.10
C ILE A 238 20.53 -13.36 -11.09
N GLY A 239 19.37 -13.82 -11.56
CA GLY A 239 18.49 -13.06 -12.44
C GLY A 239 18.04 -11.75 -11.81
N GLN A 240 17.68 -11.75 -10.53
CA GLN A 240 17.31 -10.55 -9.79
C GLN A 240 18.49 -9.56 -9.66
N ILE A 241 19.71 -10.03 -9.36
CA ILE A 241 20.91 -9.18 -9.30
C ILE A 241 21.12 -8.49 -10.63
N VAL A 242 21.12 -9.24 -11.74
CA VAL A 242 21.32 -8.69 -13.08
C VAL A 242 20.25 -7.64 -13.40
N PHE A 243 18.98 -7.99 -13.17
CA PHE A 243 17.85 -7.13 -13.48
C PHE A 243 17.84 -5.86 -12.62
N TYR A 244 18.02 -5.97 -11.30
CA TYR A 244 18.03 -4.81 -10.41
C TYR A 244 19.24 -3.91 -10.63
N THR A 245 20.41 -4.49 -10.95
CA THR A 245 21.60 -3.70 -11.31
C THR A 245 21.38 -2.93 -12.61
N ALA A 246 20.73 -3.54 -13.60
CA ALA A 246 20.40 -2.87 -14.87
C ALA A 246 19.38 -1.73 -14.69
N LEU A 247 18.46 -1.83 -13.69
CA LEU A 247 17.49 -0.78 -13.37
C LEU A 247 18.08 0.37 -12.54
N LEU A 248 19.20 0.16 -11.83
CA LEU A 248 19.79 1.17 -10.94
C LEU A 248 20.12 2.49 -11.66
N PRO A 249 20.75 2.51 -12.86
CA PRO A 249 20.96 3.75 -13.61
C PRO A 249 19.65 4.47 -13.96
N ILE A 250 18.62 3.73 -14.37
CA ILE A 250 17.31 4.30 -14.69
C ILE A 250 16.72 4.99 -13.46
N LEU A 251 16.76 4.35 -12.29
CA LEU A 251 16.32 4.94 -11.03
C LEU A 251 17.12 6.18 -10.67
N PHE A 252 18.44 6.11 -10.82
CA PHE A 252 19.34 7.22 -10.49
C PHE A 252 19.00 8.50 -11.26
N PHE A 253 18.69 8.38 -12.55
CA PHE A 253 18.37 9.54 -13.39
C PHE A 253 16.89 9.93 -13.37
N ALA A 254 15.98 8.97 -13.20
CA ALA A 254 14.55 9.22 -13.35
C ALA A 254 13.81 9.53 -12.04
N LEU A 255 14.35 9.13 -10.86
CA LEU A 255 13.71 9.37 -9.58
C LEU A 255 14.06 10.77 -9.04
N PRO A 256 13.11 11.72 -9.02
CA PRO A 256 13.32 13.04 -8.43
C PRO A 256 13.20 13.00 -6.90
N GLU A 257 13.72 14.05 -6.22
CA GLU A 257 13.35 14.31 -4.83
C GLU A 257 11.90 14.83 -4.80
N VAL A 258 11.06 14.22 -3.95
CA VAL A 258 9.63 14.54 -3.87
C VAL A 258 9.22 15.07 -2.49
N ARG A 259 10.10 15.03 -1.48
CA ARG A 259 9.75 15.48 -0.14
C ARG A 259 9.86 17.00 -0.04
N PRO A 260 8.74 17.73 0.18
CA PRO A 260 8.75 19.20 0.23
C PRO A 260 9.73 19.76 1.25
N ASP A 261 9.79 19.15 2.45
CA ASP A 261 10.63 19.58 3.56
C ASP A 261 12.12 19.54 3.21
N VAL A 262 12.56 18.47 2.51
CA VAL A 262 13.95 18.29 2.11
C VAL A 262 14.32 19.28 1.00
N ILE A 263 13.41 19.54 0.06
CA ILE A 263 13.61 20.55 -0.99
C ILE A 263 13.76 21.94 -0.36
N LEU A 264 12.90 22.29 0.59
CA LEU A 264 13.01 23.56 1.33
C LEU A 264 14.31 23.66 2.14
N HIS A 265 14.71 22.57 2.79
CA HIS A 265 15.98 22.53 3.54
C HIS A 265 17.19 22.76 2.61
N GLN A 266 17.23 22.10 1.45
CA GLN A 266 18.29 22.30 0.45
C GLN A 266 18.29 23.74 -0.08
N ARG A 267 17.11 24.33 -0.32
CA ARG A 267 16.93 25.72 -0.75
C ARG A 267 17.41 26.69 0.33
N ALA A 268 17.03 26.48 1.59
CA ALA A 268 17.50 27.30 2.71
C ALA A 268 19.02 27.24 2.87
N ALA A 269 19.64 26.06 2.75
CA ALA A 269 21.07 25.87 2.80
C ALA A 269 21.79 26.63 1.65
N LYS A 270 21.23 26.59 0.43
CA LYS A 270 21.75 27.32 -0.72
C LYS A 270 21.69 28.83 -0.52
N ILE A 271 20.54 29.36 -0.05
CA ILE A 271 20.37 30.80 0.25
C ILE A 271 21.38 31.23 1.33
N ARG A 272 21.55 30.44 2.40
CA ARG A 272 22.54 30.73 3.46
C ARG A 272 23.97 30.81 2.89
N ALA A 273 24.33 29.89 1.99
CA ALA A 273 25.65 29.87 1.38
C ALA A 273 25.91 31.06 0.42
N GLU A 274 24.88 31.50 -0.33
CA GLU A 274 24.98 32.57 -1.32
C GLU A 274 24.85 33.98 -0.70
N THR A 275 23.99 34.13 0.32
CA THR A 275 23.65 35.48 0.87
C THR A 275 24.16 35.74 2.29
N GLY A 276 24.62 34.72 3.01
CA GLY A 276 25.01 34.82 4.41
C GLY A 276 23.85 35.09 5.39
N VAL A 277 22.59 35.13 4.90
CA VAL A 277 21.40 35.42 5.72
C VAL A 277 20.97 34.13 6.45
N ALA A 278 20.70 34.22 7.76
CA ALA A 278 20.22 33.09 8.57
C ALA A 278 18.75 32.77 8.28
N VAL A 279 18.51 32.01 7.20
CA VAL A 279 17.18 31.51 6.82
C VAL A 279 17.04 30.08 7.28
N HIS A 280 15.93 29.74 7.94
CA HIS A 280 15.64 28.42 8.47
C HIS A 280 14.31 27.89 7.95
N THR A 281 14.18 26.57 7.86
CA THR A 281 12.87 25.92 7.62
C THR A 281 12.11 25.75 8.93
N ALA A 282 10.80 25.56 8.85
CA ALA A 282 9.97 25.28 10.02
C ALA A 282 10.47 24.03 10.80
N GLN A 283 10.94 23.02 10.07
CA GLN A 283 11.49 21.80 10.65
C GLN A 283 12.85 21.97 11.33
N GLU A 284 13.73 22.84 10.81
CA GLU A 284 15.03 23.12 11.47
C GLU A 284 14.86 23.75 12.86
N LYS A 285 13.73 24.42 13.10
CA LYS A 285 13.41 24.99 14.43
C LYS A 285 12.89 23.95 15.42
N THR A 286 12.29 22.87 14.93
CA THR A 286 11.83 21.74 15.74
C THR A 286 12.92 20.67 15.72
N LYS A 287 13.82 20.72 16.72
CA LYS A 287 14.83 19.67 16.92
C LYS A 287 14.11 18.36 17.26
N THR A 288 13.98 17.46 16.32
CA THR A 288 13.45 16.11 16.55
C THR A 288 14.51 15.31 17.31
N SER A 289 14.22 14.95 18.55
CA SER A 289 15.09 14.06 19.35
C SER A 289 14.99 12.63 18.83
N LEU A 290 16.06 11.83 19.01
CA LEU A 290 16.00 10.38 18.74
C LEU A 290 14.85 9.70 19.51
N ASN A 291 14.53 10.17 20.72
CA ASN A 291 13.39 9.69 21.48
C ASN A 291 12.05 10.03 20.81
N ASP A 292 11.92 11.18 20.17
CA ASP A 292 10.71 11.57 19.45
C ASP A 292 10.52 10.68 18.23
N ILE A 293 11.59 10.41 17.48
CA ILE A 293 11.58 9.49 16.34
C ILE A 293 11.18 8.08 16.77
N LEU A 294 11.80 7.54 17.84
CA LEU A 294 11.43 6.23 18.38
C LEU A 294 9.99 6.17 18.87
N THR A 295 9.52 7.26 19.49
CA THR A 295 8.14 7.35 19.96
C THR A 295 7.16 7.36 18.79
N GLU A 296 7.45 8.10 17.73
CA GLU A 296 6.59 8.16 16.54
C GLU A 296 6.61 6.87 15.73
N THR A 297 7.77 6.22 15.62
CA THR A 297 7.98 5.07 14.74
C THR A 297 7.64 3.75 15.41
N LEU A 298 7.82 3.61 16.72
CA LEU A 298 7.63 2.34 17.43
C LEU A 298 6.52 2.40 18.48
N ILE A 299 6.59 3.39 19.40
CA ILE A 299 5.68 3.41 20.55
C ILE A 299 4.26 3.80 20.12
N ARG A 300 4.12 4.81 19.26
CA ARG A 300 2.82 5.29 18.82
C ARG A 300 2.05 4.26 17.96
N PRO A 301 2.64 3.61 16.93
CA PRO A 301 1.96 2.53 16.19
C PRO A 301 1.55 1.38 17.09
N THR A 302 2.43 0.93 17.99
CA THR A 302 2.15 -0.15 18.92
C THR A 302 1.01 0.23 19.89
N ARG A 303 1.06 1.44 20.45
CA ARG A 303 -0.01 1.93 21.33
C ARG A 303 -1.35 2.00 20.60
N LEU A 304 -1.38 2.61 19.41
CA LEU A 304 -2.59 2.70 18.60
C LEU A 304 -3.15 1.31 18.30
N LEU A 305 -2.29 0.37 17.92
CA LEU A 305 -2.68 -1.00 17.59
C LEU A 305 -3.35 -1.72 18.76
N PHE A 306 -2.91 -1.51 20.01
CA PHE A 306 -3.47 -2.21 21.17
C PHE A 306 -4.54 -1.43 21.93
N THR A 307 -4.72 -0.13 21.68
CA THR A 307 -5.71 0.70 22.37
C THR A 307 -6.93 1.02 21.53
N GLU A 308 -6.80 1.03 20.18
CA GLU A 308 -7.86 1.40 19.26
C GLU A 308 -8.57 0.16 18.70
N GLY A 309 -9.77 -0.16 19.19
CA GLY A 309 -10.54 -1.35 18.76
C GLY A 309 -10.88 -1.34 17.28
N VAL A 310 -11.08 -0.17 16.68
CA VAL A 310 -11.30 -0.03 15.22
C VAL A 310 -10.04 -0.41 14.45
N LEU A 311 -8.87 0.06 14.89
CA LEU A 311 -7.60 -0.24 14.23
C LEU A 311 -7.23 -1.72 14.35
N ILE A 312 -7.46 -2.33 15.53
CA ILE A 312 -7.27 -3.79 15.71
C ILE A 312 -8.14 -4.57 14.73
N SER A 313 -9.45 -4.22 14.63
CA SER A 313 -10.38 -4.92 13.75
C SER A 313 -9.98 -4.80 12.28
N LEU A 314 -9.65 -3.60 11.83
CA LEU A 314 -9.16 -3.34 10.48
C LEU A 314 -7.83 -4.06 10.22
N GLY A 315 -6.92 -4.01 11.19
CA GLY A 315 -5.62 -4.67 11.12
C GLY A 315 -5.74 -6.19 11.03
N MET A 316 -6.62 -6.81 11.80
CA MET A 316 -6.87 -8.26 11.69
C MET A 316 -7.46 -8.65 10.34
N TRP A 317 -8.40 -7.85 9.83
CA TRP A 317 -8.97 -8.09 8.51
C TRP A 317 -7.91 -7.95 7.41
N SER A 318 -7.12 -6.87 7.41
CA SER A 318 -6.03 -6.66 6.45
C SER A 318 -4.96 -7.76 6.55
N ALA A 319 -4.53 -8.07 7.76
CA ALA A 319 -3.54 -9.11 8.03
C ALA A 319 -4.00 -10.49 7.51
N PHE A 320 -5.28 -10.82 7.65
CA PHE A 320 -5.84 -12.05 7.12
C PHE A 320 -5.83 -12.05 5.57
N VAL A 321 -6.21 -10.92 4.93
CA VAL A 321 -6.18 -10.79 3.45
C VAL A 321 -4.77 -11.01 2.93
N ILE A 322 -3.77 -10.35 3.51
CA ILE A 322 -2.36 -10.50 3.12
C ILE A 322 -1.85 -11.91 3.47
N GLY A 323 -2.23 -12.44 4.62
CA GLY A 323 -1.90 -13.82 5.02
C GLY A 323 -2.38 -14.86 4.01
N ILE A 324 -3.60 -14.71 3.47
CA ILE A 324 -4.13 -15.58 2.39
C ILE A 324 -3.29 -15.43 1.11
N ALA A 325 -2.87 -14.22 0.73
CA ALA A 325 -2.02 -14.02 -0.44
C ALA A 325 -0.74 -14.88 -0.35
N PHE A 326 -0.07 -14.83 0.79
CA PHE A 326 1.11 -15.66 1.03
C PHE A 326 0.80 -17.16 1.16
N MET A 327 -0.31 -17.51 1.77
CA MET A 327 -0.76 -18.89 1.90
C MET A 327 -1.03 -19.53 0.53
N PHE A 328 -1.60 -18.78 -0.40
CA PHE A 328 -1.86 -19.24 -1.75
C PHE A 328 -0.60 -19.51 -2.58
N THR A 329 0.53 -18.93 -2.23
CA THR A 329 1.80 -19.27 -2.88
C THR A 329 2.19 -20.76 -2.68
N GLN A 330 1.66 -21.41 -1.64
CA GLN A 330 1.88 -22.82 -1.37
C GLN A 330 0.65 -23.71 -1.64
N SER A 331 -0.55 -23.26 -1.21
CA SER A 331 -1.76 -24.08 -1.30
C SER A 331 -2.17 -24.34 -2.75
N ILE A 332 -2.01 -23.36 -3.66
CA ILE A 332 -2.28 -23.55 -5.08
C ILE A 332 -1.38 -24.66 -5.66
N MET A 333 -0.09 -24.66 -5.31
CA MET A 333 0.82 -25.70 -5.74
C MET A 333 0.35 -27.07 -5.27
N GLN A 334 0.01 -27.23 -3.98
CA GLN A 334 -0.46 -28.50 -3.41
C GLN A 334 -1.75 -28.99 -4.08
N VAL A 335 -2.72 -28.09 -4.33
CA VAL A 335 -4.01 -28.44 -4.95
C VAL A 335 -3.81 -28.89 -6.40
N TYR A 336 -3.10 -28.09 -7.21
CA TYR A 336 -2.98 -28.41 -8.64
C TYR A 336 -2.02 -29.56 -8.93
N GLN A 337 -0.97 -29.75 -8.13
CA GLN A 337 -0.13 -30.96 -8.21
C GLN A 337 -0.88 -32.19 -7.73
N GLY A 338 -1.58 -32.10 -6.60
CA GLY A 338 -2.29 -33.23 -6.01
C GLY A 338 -3.51 -33.70 -6.80
N LEU A 339 -4.29 -32.78 -7.38
CA LEU A 339 -5.53 -33.12 -8.11
C LEU A 339 -5.32 -33.38 -9.61
N TYR A 340 -4.44 -32.61 -10.25
CA TYR A 340 -4.29 -32.61 -11.70
C TYR A 340 -2.93 -33.15 -12.17
N GLY A 341 -2.00 -33.46 -11.23
CA GLY A 341 -0.66 -33.96 -11.57
C GLY A 341 0.20 -32.95 -12.35
N TRP A 342 -0.06 -31.65 -12.16
CA TRP A 342 0.65 -30.61 -12.91
C TRP A 342 2.07 -30.42 -12.42
N THR A 343 2.95 -30.01 -13.36
CA THR A 343 4.32 -29.63 -13.05
C THR A 343 4.37 -28.32 -12.23
N PHE A 344 5.49 -28.07 -11.57
CA PHE A 344 5.72 -26.79 -10.85
C PHE A 344 5.48 -25.57 -11.71
N PHE A 345 5.87 -25.63 -13.00
CA PHE A 345 5.62 -24.55 -13.95
C PHE A 345 4.13 -24.30 -14.16
N GLY A 346 3.36 -25.34 -14.47
CA GLY A 346 1.91 -25.19 -14.67
C GLY A 346 1.20 -24.63 -13.45
N THR A 347 1.56 -25.12 -12.25
CA THR A 347 0.98 -24.65 -10.99
C THR A 347 1.36 -23.21 -10.66
N GLY A 348 2.60 -22.80 -10.96
CA GLY A 348 3.02 -21.41 -10.84
C GLY A 348 2.19 -20.49 -11.73
N MET A 349 1.93 -20.89 -12.98
CA MET A 349 1.13 -20.09 -13.92
C MET A 349 -0.30 -19.86 -13.46
N VAL A 350 -0.91 -20.75 -12.68
CA VAL A 350 -2.27 -20.58 -12.14
C VAL A 350 -2.39 -19.33 -11.26
N GLN A 351 -1.32 -18.92 -10.58
CA GLN A 351 -1.36 -17.73 -9.74
C GLN A 351 -1.63 -16.43 -10.52
N SER A 352 -1.39 -16.42 -11.83
CA SER A 352 -1.79 -15.31 -12.70
C SER A 352 -3.30 -15.06 -12.69
N ALA A 353 -4.13 -16.06 -12.36
CA ALA A 353 -5.57 -15.88 -12.22
C ALA A 353 -5.93 -14.91 -11.08
N ILE A 354 -5.16 -14.87 -10.00
CA ILE A 354 -5.32 -13.90 -8.91
C ILE A 354 -5.07 -12.50 -9.45
N VAL A 355 -3.99 -12.30 -10.21
CA VAL A 355 -3.62 -11.01 -10.79
C VAL A 355 -4.69 -10.49 -11.77
N VAL A 356 -5.31 -11.39 -12.53
CA VAL A 356 -6.45 -11.03 -13.39
C VAL A 356 -7.62 -10.52 -12.54
N GLY A 357 -7.92 -11.16 -11.41
CA GLY A 357 -8.92 -10.70 -10.46
C GLY A 357 -8.60 -9.33 -9.86
N GLU A 358 -7.36 -9.11 -9.44
CA GLU A 358 -6.86 -7.83 -8.92
C GLU A 358 -7.01 -6.72 -9.99
N LEU A 359 -6.69 -7.01 -11.25
CA LEU A 359 -6.84 -6.07 -12.37
C LEU A 359 -8.31 -5.69 -12.60
N VAL A 360 -9.24 -6.65 -12.54
CA VAL A 360 -10.68 -6.36 -12.58
C VAL A 360 -11.08 -5.48 -11.39
N GLY A 361 -10.49 -5.72 -10.22
CA GLY A 361 -10.67 -4.90 -9.03
C GLY A 361 -10.25 -3.43 -9.23
N VAL A 362 -9.16 -3.18 -9.97
CA VAL A 362 -8.73 -1.81 -10.32
C VAL A 362 -9.82 -1.05 -11.07
N PHE A 363 -10.46 -1.68 -12.06
CA PHE A 363 -11.57 -1.04 -12.78
C PHE A 363 -12.79 -0.80 -11.89
N ALA A 364 -13.11 -1.73 -10.99
CA ALA A 364 -14.19 -1.55 -10.02
C ALA A 364 -13.88 -0.40 -9.04
N GLN A 365 -12.62 -0.23 -8.64
CA GLN A 365 -12.19 0.85 -7.76
C GLN A 365 -12.39 2.24 -8.38
N LEU A 366 -12.26 2.39 -9.70
CA LEU A 366 -12.56 3.67 -10.37
C LEU A 366 -14.04 4.10 -10.18
N VAL A 367 -14.95 3.12 -10.11
CA VAL A 367 -16.37 3.39 -9.81
C VAL A 367 -16.52 3.77 -8.35
N GLN A 368 -15.87 3.05 -7.45
CA GLN A 368 -15.88 3.32 -6.00
C GLN A 368 -15.38 4.73 -5.68
N ASP A 369 -14.31 5.17 -6.32
CA ASP A 369 -13.75 6.50 -6.11
C ASP A 369 -14.76 7.60 -6.49
N ARG A 370 -15.51 7.43 -7.58
CA ARG A 370 -16.58 8.36 -7.93
C ARG A 370 -17.70 8.40 -6.87
N VAL A 371 -18.07 7.24 -6.34
CA VAL A 371 -19.08 7.13 -5.26
C VAL A 371 -18.57 7.81 -3.99
N TYR A 372 -17.29 7.59 -3.64
CA TYR A 372 -16.66 8.22 -2.49
C TYR A 372 -16.68 9.75 -2.61
N PHE A 373 -16.20 10.34 -3.70
CA PHE A 373 -16.20 11.79 -3.87
C PHE A 373 -17.63 12.37 -3.99
N ALA A 374 -18.57 11.61 -4.54
CA ALA A 374 -19.99 12.04 -4.55
C ALA A 374 -20.61 12.08 -3.14
N SER A 375 -20.07 11.35 -2.16
CA SER A 375 -20.54 11.35 -0.78
C SER A 375 -20.36 12.69 -0.07
N ALA A 376 -19.43 13.54 -0.55
CA ALA A 376 -19.24 14.90 -0.03
C ALA A 376 -20.53 15.76 -0.03
N LYS A 377 -21.44 15.51 -0.99
CA LYS A 377 -22.75 16.20 -1.07
C LYS A 377 -23.71 15.78 0.04
N ARG A 378 -23.47 14.59 0.64
CA ARG A 378 -24.31 14.01 1.70
C ARG A 378 -23.69 14.14 3.09
N ASN A 379 -22.47 14.67 3.16
CA ASN A 379 -21.78 14.84 4.42
C ASN A 379 -22.37 16.05 5.17
N THR A 380 -22.97 15.77 6.32
CA THR A 380 -23.53 16.79 7.22
C THR A 380 -22.57 17.18 8.33
N GLU A 381 -21.51 16.41 8.56
CA GLU A 381 -20.49 16.65 9.60
C GLU A 381 -19.48 17.68 9.13
N ASP A 382 -19.01 17.52 7.88
CA ASP A 382 -18.06 18.43 7.24
C ASP A 382 -18.49 18.65 5.78
N PRO A 383 -19.34 19.67 5.54
CA PRO A 383 -19.88 19.93 4.21
C PRO A 383 -18.78 20.23 3.20
N GLY A 384 -18.73 19.44 2.13
CA GLY A 384 -17.73 19.57 1.07
C GLY A 384 -16.63 18.52 1.10
N ASN A 385 -16.41 17.82 2.22
CA ASN A 385 -15.48 16.71 2.33
C ASN A 385 -16.21 15.36 2.27
N PRO A 386 -15.62 14.34 1.60
CA PRO A 386 -16.22 13.01 1.52
C PRO A 386 -16.31 12.33 2.90
N LEU A 387 -17.31 11.45 3.06
CA LEU A 387 -17.44 10.62 4.26
C LEU A 387 -16.37 9.52 4.26
N PRO A 388 -15.56 9.34 5.33
CA PRO A 388 -14.57 8.26 5.39
C PRO A 388 -15.19 6.87 5.20
N GLU A 389 -16.38 6.62 5.76
CA GLU A 389 -17.10 5.34 5.64
C GLU A 389 -17.49 5.01 4.20
N ALA A 390 -17.61 6.01 3.32
CA ALA A 390 -17.91 5.77 1.91
C ALA A 390 -16.78 5.02 1.18
N ARG A 391 -15.54 5.01 1.72
CA ARG A 391 -14.45 4.15 1.22
C ARG A 391 -14.78 2.66 1.32
N LEU A 392 -15.61 2.28 2.30
CA LEU A 392 -15.93 0.89 2.59
C LEU A 392 -17.13 0.33 1.79
N TYR A 393 -17.85 1.14 0.99
CA TYR A 393 -19.07 0.65 0.33
C TYR A 393 -18.82 -0.53 -0.60
N LEU A 394 -17.83 -0.45 -1.48
CA LEU A 394 -17.52 -1.55 -2.39
C LEU A 394 -16.80 -2.71 -1.70
N SER A 395 -16.17 -2.48 -0.53
CA SER A 395 -15.53 -3.55 0.21
C SER A 395 -16.51 -4.58 0.76
N ILE A 396 -17.80 -4.24 0.94
CA ILE A 396 -18.82 -5.21 1.34
C ILE A 396 -19.00 -6.29 0.27
N PRO A 397 -19.46 -5.99 -0.96
CA PRO A 397 -19.57 -7.03 -1.97
C PRO A 397 -18.22 -7.67 -2.32
N ALA A 398 -17.12 -6.94 -2.25
CA ALA A 398 -15.79 -7.48 -2.49
C ALA A 398 -15.37 -8.51 -1.43
N SER A 399 -15.68 -8.29 -0.14
CA SER A 399 -15.34 -9.22 0.92
C SER A 399 -16.30 -10.43 0.98
N PHE A 400 -17.62 -10.22 0.81
CA PHE A 400 -18.58 -11.33 0.86
C PHE A 400 -18.58 -12.19 -0.39
N VAL A 401 -18.59 -11.57 -1.59
CA VAL A 401 -18.67 -12.30 -2.87
C VAL A 401 -17.28 -12.59 -3.41
N GLY A 402 -16.40 -11.60 -3.43
CA GLY A 402 -15.03 -11.76 -3.96
C GLY A 402 -14.19 -12.67 -3.06
N LEU A 403 -13.86 -12.21 -1.85
CA LEU A 403 -12.96 -12.96 -0.97
C LEU A 403 -13.62 -14.21 -0.40
N THR A 404 -14.70 -14.07 0.36
CA THR A 404 -15.38 -15.19 1.04
C THR A 404 -16.01 -16.16 0.04
N GLY A 405 -16.79 -15.63 -0.90
CA GLY A 405 -17.40 -16.42 -1.97
C GLY A 405 -16.37 -17.11 -2.85
N GLY A 406 -15.29 -16.40 -3.21
CA GLY A 406 -14.17 -16.95 -3.95
C GLY A 406 -13.47 -18.10 -3.23
N LEU A 407 -13.24 -17.99 -1.90
CA LEU A 407 -12.65 -19.05 -1.09
C LEU A 407 -13.54 -20.30 -1.03
N PHE A 408 -14.85 -20.15 -0.81
CA PHE A 408 -15.78 -21.28 -0.87
C PHE A 408 -15.89 -21.86 -2.28
N PHE A 409 -15.90 -21.03 -3.30
CA PHE A 409 -15.90 -21.48 -4.68
C PHE A 409 -14.62 -22.26 -5.00
N PHE A 410 -13.46 -21.80 -4.58
CA PHE A 410 -12.20 -22.54 -4.72
C PHE A 410 -12.24 -23.87 -3.95
N ALA A 411 -12.73 -23.85 -2.70
CA ALA A 411 -12.86 -25.04 -1.87
C ALA A 411 -13.69 -26.14 -2.55
N TRP A 412 -14.87 -25.78 -3.04
CA TRP A 412 -15.84 -26.76 -3.59
C TRP A 412 -15.73 -26.97 -5.10
N SER A 413 -14.77 -26.33 -5.75
CA SER A 413 -14.35 -26.65 -7.13
C SER A 413 -13.04 -27.42 -7.20
N SER A 414 -12.34 -27.64 -6.09
CA SER A 414 -11.05 -28.35 -6.04
C SER A 414 -11.28 -29.88 -5.94
N PHE A 415 -11.73 -30.48 -7.05
CA PHE A 415 -11.89 -31.92 -7.21
C PHE A 415 -11.28 -32.37 -8.54
N SER A 416 -10.76 -33.59 -8.59
CA SER A 416 -10.11 -34.16 -9.78
C SER A 416 -11.02 -34.32 -11.01
N ASN A 417 -12.33 -34.43 -10.80
CA ASN A 417 -13.35 -34.50 -11.85
C ASN A 417 -13.81 -33.15 -12.40
N ILE A 418 -13.40 -32.04 -11.78
CA ILE A 418 -13.72 -30.69 -12.23
C ILE A 418 -12.58 -30.16 -13.09
N PRO A 419 -12.84 -29.53 -14.24
CA PRO A 419 -11.80 -28.91 -15.06
C PRO A 419 -11.01 -27.85 -14.29
N TRP A 420 -9.70 -27.83 -14.45
CA TRP A 420 -8.77 -26.92 -13.77
C TRP A 420 -9.11 -25.44 -13.87
N ILE A 421 -9.80 -25.04 -14.93
CA ILE A 421 -10.20 -23.65 -15.16
C ILE A 421 -11.21 -23.14 -14.12
N VAL A 422 -12.05 -24.03 -13.58
CA VAL A 422 -13.10 -23.67 -12.61
C VAL A 422 -12.50 -23.16 -11.28
N PRO A 423 -11.61 -23.91 -10.60
CA PRO A 423 -10.93 -23.38 -9.43
C PRO A 423 -10.00 -22.18 -9.77
N SER A 424 -9.48 -22.08 -11.00
CA SER A 424 -8.71 -20.90 -11.41
C SER A 424 -9.59 -19.64 -11.49
N ILE A 425 -10.84 -19.75 -11.95
CA ILE A 425 -11.81 -18.64 -11.91
C ILE A 425 -12.10 -18.24 -10.47
N ALA A 426 -12.25 -19.21 -9.56
CA ALA A 426 -12.44 -18.92 -8.14
C ALA A 426 -11.28 -18.11 -7.54
N LEU A 427 -10.02 -18.42 -7.92
CA LEU A 427 -8.85 -17.62 -7.55
C LEU A 427 -8.92 -16.19 -8.07
N GLY A 428 -9.49 -15.97 -9.26
CA GLY A 428 -9.75 -14.63 -9.77
C GLY A 428 -10.74 -13.84 -8.89
N PHE A 429 -11.80 -14.49 -8.39
CA PHE A 429 -12.72 -13.86 -7.42
C PHE A 429 -12.00 -13.50 -6.11
N VAL A 430 -11.12 -14.37 -5.62
CA VAL A 430 -10.33 -14.07 -4.43
C VAL A 430 -9.41 -12.88 -4.67
N GLY A 431 -8.68 -12.82 -5.78
CA GLY A 431 -7.81 -11.70 -6.14
C GLY A 431 -8.57 -10.38 -6.23
N PHE A 432 -9.77 -10.39 -6.85
CA PHE A 432 -10.68 -9.25 -6.87
C PHE A 432 -11.05 -8.77 -5.45
N GLY A 433 -11.45 -9.71 -4.59
CA GLY A 433 -11.79 -9.42 -3.20
C GLY A 433 -10.62 -8.87 -2.41
N MET A 434 -9.45 -9.51 -2.51
CA MET A 434 -8.23 -9.10 -1.82
C MET A 434 -7.83 -7.67 -2.18
N PHE A 435 -7.79 -7.34 -3.46
CA PHE A 435 -7.43 -6.00 -3.93
C PHE A 435 -8.38 -4.93 -3.38
N LEU A 436 -9.69 -5.08 -3.57
CA LEU A 436 -10.66 -4.08 -3.14
C LEU A 436 -10.72 -3.92 -1.62
N CYS A 437 -10.59 -5.02 -0.86
CA CYS A 437 -10.52 -4.96 0.59
C CYS A 437 -9.27 -4.19 1.06
N THR A 438 -8.11 -4.47 0.47
CA THR A 438 -6.85 -3.79 0.84
C THR A 438 -6.90 -2.29 0.51
N VAL A 439 -7.42 -1.90 -0.67
CA VAL A 439 -7.57 -0.48 -1.03
C VAL A 439 -8.53 0.22 -0.07
N ALA A 440 -9.70 -0.37 0.19
CA ALA A 440 -10.71 0.21 1.07
C ALA A 440 -10.17 0.40 2.49
N LEU A 441 -9.48 -0.61 3.04
CA LEU A 441 -8.84 -0.57 4.34
C LEU A 441 -7.81 0.53 4.47
N THR A 442 -6.83 0.53 3.55
CA THR A 442 -5.71 1.47 3.59
C THR A 442 -6.22 2.91 3.47
N THR A 443 -7.14 3.17 2.53
CA THR A 443 -7.68 4.50 2.32
C THR A 443 -8.59 4.97 3.46
N TYR A 444 -9.40 4.06 4.04
CA TYR A 444 -10.21 4.37 5.21
C TYR A 444 -9.35 4.74 6.44
N ILE A 445 -8.27 3.99 6.70
CA ILE A 445 -7.34 4.29 7.81
C ILE A 445 -6.71 5.67 7.62
N VAL A 446 -6.27 6.00 6.40
CA VAL A 446 -5.68 7.31 6.10
C VAL A 446 -6.69 8.44 6.34
N ASP A 447 -7.93 8.28 5.87
CA ASP A 447 -8.97 9.30 6.02
C ASP A 447 -9.47 9.42 7.48
N ALA A 448 -9.60 8.30 8.22
CA ALA A 448 -10.14 8.29 9.58
C ALA A 448 -9.14 8.75 10.65
N TYR A 449 -7.84 8.43 10.48
CA TYR A 449 -6.81 8.78 11.45
C TYR A 449 -6.01 10.03 11.06
N ALA A 450 -6.22 10.58 9.87
CA ALA A 450 -5.61 11.81 9.35
C ALA A 450 -4.23 12.17 9.94
N LYS A 451 -4.17 12.91 11.06
CA LYS A 451 -2.93 13.31 11.74
C LYS A 451 -2.05 12.11 12.17
N TYR A 452 -2.64 10.98 12.51
CA TYR A 452 -1.96 9.77 12.97
C TYR A 452 -1.92 8.67 11.91
N ALA A 453 -2.30 8.97 10.66
CA ALA A 453 -2.43 8.01 9.57
C ALA A 453 -1.16 7.17 9.36
N ALA A 454 0.03 7.79 9.35
CA ALA A 454 1.29 7.09 9.18
C ALA A 454 1.53 6.04 10.28
N SER A 455 1.26 6.40 11.55
CA SER A 455 1.40 5.47 12.68
C SER A 455 0.35 4.37 12.67
N ALA A 456 -0.90 4.67 12.26
CA ALA A 456 -1.96 3.68 12.14
C ALA A 456 -1.66 2.67 11.03
N VAL A 457 -1.24 3.13 9.85
CA VAL A 457 -0.83 2.27 8.73
C VAL A 457 0.38 1.40 9.12
N ALA A 458 1.38 1.96 9.81
CA ALA A 458 2.55 1.19 10.28
C ALA A 458 2.14 0.07 11.27
N GLY A 459 1.18 0.33 12.16
CA GLY A 459 0.65 -0.69 13.08
C GLY A 459 -0.06 -1.82 12.35
N VAL A 460 -0.87 -1.49 11.33
CA VAL A 460 -1.53 -2.50 10.48
C VAL A 460 -0.53 -3.29 9.67
N ALA A 461 0.46 -2.63 9.05
CA ALA A 461 1.52 -3.28 8.29
C ALA A 461 2.33 -4.27 9.13
N PHE A 462 2.54 -3.99 10.43
CA PHE A 462 3.15 -4.94 11.35
C PHE A 462 2.32 -6.22 11.48
N LEU A 463 0.98 -6.12 11.67
CA LEU A 463 0.09 -7.29 11.71
C LEU A 463 0.06 -8.04 10.38
N GLU A 464 0.03 -7.33 9.26
CA GLU A 464 0.07 -7.91 7.92
C GLU A 464 1.32 -8.78 7.73
N ASN A 465 2.49 -8.24 8.02
CA ASN A 465 3.74 -8.97 7.90
C ASN A 465 3.83 -10.14 8.90
N PHE A 466 3.29 -9.97 10.11
CA PHE A 466 3.21 -11.05 11.09
C PHE A 466 2.34 -12.21 10.59
N MET A 467 1.13 -11.92 10.08
CA MET A 467 0.26 -12.96 9.53
C MET A 467 0.82 -13.59 8.26
N ALA A 468 1.45 -12.79 7.39
CA ALA A 468 2.16 -13.28 6.21
C ALA A 468 3.34 -14.20 6.54
N ALA A 469 3.99 -13.98 7.68
CA ALA A 469 5.05 -14.84 8.18
C ALA A 469 4.51 -16.17 8.73
N PHE A 470 3.49 -16.12 9.58
CA PHE A 470 3.11 -17.28 10.39
C PHE A 470 1.92 -18.08 9.85
N LEU A 471 0.93 -17.44 9.22
CA LEU A 471 -0.26 -18.14 8.72
C LEU A 471 0.09 -19.24 7.69
N PRO A 472 1.00 -19.01 6.71
CA PRO A 472 1.34 -20.04 5.74
C PRO A 472 2.09 -21.25 6.31
N LEU A 473 2.67 -21.17 7.51
CA LEU A 473 3.25 -22.34 8.18
C LEU A 473 2.22 -23.43 8.45
N ALA A 474 0.97 -23.05 8.65
CA ALA A 474 -0.13 -23.99 8.85
C ALA A 474 -0.61 -24.63 7.54
N THR A 475 -0.24 -24.10 6.36
CA THR A 475 -0.80 -24.51 5.06
C THR A 475 -0.64 -25.99 4.83
N GLN A 476 0.59 -26.51 4.91
CA GLN A 476 0.88 -27.88 4.56
C GLN A 476 0.15 -28.88 5.47
N SER A 477 0.20 -28.68 6.78
CA SER A 477 -0.47 -29.56 7.75
C SER A 477 -1.99 -29.45 7.63
N MET A 478 -2.52 -28.25 7.45
CA MET A 478 -3.95 -28.01 7.32
C MET A 478 -4.54 -28.68 6.07
N TYR A 479 -3.88 -28.56 4.92
CA TYR A 479 -4.36 -29.15 3.67
C TYR A 479 -4.19 -30.68 3.66
N ARG A 480 -3.16 -31.23 4.34
CA ARG A 480 -2.98 -32.69 4.49
C ARG A 480 -4.00 -33.31 5.44
N THR A 481 -4.33 -32.64 6.56
CA THR A 481 -5.22 -33.21 7.58
C THR A 481 -6.70 -33.01 7.30
N LEU A 482 -7.08 -31.82 6.82
CA LEU A 482 -8.49 -31.47 6.54
C LEU A 482 -8.90 -31.81 5.10
N GLY A 483 -7.94 -32.00 4.19
CA GLY A 483 -8.18 -32.08 2.75
C GLY A 483 -8.41 -30.71 2.13
N PHE A 484 -8.32 -30.64 0.79
CA PHE A 484 -8.35 -29.39 0.03
C PHE A 484 -9.62 -28.55 0.25
N ASN A 485 -10.77 -29.23 0.29
CA ASN A 485 -12.07 -28.61 0.41
C ASN A 485 -12.30 -27.97 1.79
N TRP A 486 -12.07 -28.72 2.85
CA TRP A 486 -12.31 -28.24 4.21
C TRP A 486 -11.25 -27.25 4.68
N ALA A 487 -10.00 -27.40 4.26
CA ALA A 487 -8.94 -26.42 4.53
C ALA A 487 -9.28 -25.05 3.95
N SER A 488 -9.68 -25.00 2.66
CA SER A 488 -10.10 -23.76 2.01
C SER A 488 -11.44 -23.22 2.58
N SER A 489 -12.36 -24.12 2.98
CA SER A 489 -13.62 -23.71 3.64
C SER A 489 -13.40 -23.08 5.01
N LEU A 490 -12.44 -23.57 5.80
CA LEU A 490 -12.04 -22.97 7.08
C LEU A 490 -11.60 -21.52 6.88
N LEU A 491 -10.78 -21.25 5.86
CA LEU A 491 -10.40 -19.88 5.50
C LEU A 491 -11.61 -19.05 5.07
N GLY A 492 -12.54 -19.66 4.32
CA GLY A 492 -13.80 -19.03 3.93
C GLY A 492 -14.66 -18.63 5.12
N PHE A 493 -14.75 -19.46 6.17
CA PHE A 493 -15.49 -19.11 7.40
C PHE A 493 -14.82 -17.97 8.17
N ILE A 494 -13.49 -17.96 8.26
CA ILE A 494 -12.76 -16.84 8.89
C ILE A 494 -12.99 -15.56 8.08
N ALA A 495 -12.89 -15.63 6.75
CA ALA A 495 -13.17 -14.52 5.86
C ALA A 495 -14.58 -13.98 6.05
N LEU A 496 -15.58 -14.86 6.20
CA LEU A 496 -16.98 -14.49 6.43
C LEU A 496 -17.17 -13.65 7.71
N VAL A 497 -16.55 -14.09 8.80
CA VAL A 497 -16.59 -13.36 10.08
C VAL A 497 -15.92 -11.98 9.92
N LEU A 498 -14.75 -11.92 9.31
CA LEU A 498 -14.02 -10.67 9.10
C LEU A 498 -14.74 -9.74 8.13
N SER A 499 -15.48 -10.27 7.15
CA SER A 499 -16.32 -9.49 6.23
C SER A 499 -17.46 -8.71 6.91
N CYS A 500 -17.78 -9.02 8.16
CA CYS A 500 -18.72 -8.23 8.93
C CYS A 500 -18.13 -6.89 9.41
N ILE A 501 -16.79 -6.74 9.45
CA ILE A 501 -16.11 -5.53 9.93
C ILE A 501 -16.53 -4.28 9.13
N PRO A 502 -16.44 -4.23 7.79
CA PRO A 502 -16.85 -3.05 7.03
C PRO A 502 -18.33 -2.72 7.21
N VAL A 503 -19.20 -3.71 7.40
CA VAL A 503 -20.63 -3.50 7.66
C VAL A 503 -20.84 -2.77 9.00
N VAL A 504 -20.13 -3.20 10.04
CA VAL A 504 -20.18 -2.58 11.38
C VAL A 504 -19.63 -1.14 11.31
N LEU A 505 -18.53 -0.93 10.58
CA LEU A 505 -17.91 0.39 10.44
C LEU A 505 -18.80 1.37 9.66
N ILE A 506 -19.47 0.92 8.60
CA ILE A 506 -20.42 1.77 7.86
C ILE A 506 -21.60 2.17 8.75
N LYS A 507 -22.11 1.24 9.59
CA LYS A 507 -23.27 1.50 10.45
C LYS A 507 -22.94 2.33 11.69
N TYR A 508 -21.80 2.10 12.30
CA TYR A 508 -21.41 2.68 13.58
C TYR A 508 -20.15 3.55 13.53
N GLY A 509 -19.53 3.73 12.37
CA GLY A 509 -18.23 4.41 12.20
C GLY A 509 -18.19 5.80 12.82
N ARG A 510 -19.23 6.61 12.59
CA ARG A 510 -19.37 7.92 13.22
C ARG A 510 -19.27 7.86 14.76
N LYS A 511 -20.06 6.98 15.40
CA LYS A 511 -20.04 6.84 16.86
C LYS A 511 -18.72 6.32 17.40
N LEU A 512 -18.02 5.52 16.59
CA LEU A 512 -16.71 4.98 16.95
C LEU A 512 -15.62 6.07 16.84
N ARG A 513 -15.69 6.93 15.81
CA ARG A 513 -14.78 8.08 15.68
C ARG A 513 -14.98 9.09 16.82
N GLU A 514 -16.22 9.41 17.18
CA GLU A 514 -16.54 10.30 18.29
C GLU A 514 -15.97 9.83 19.65
N LYS A 515 -15.77 8.53 19.82
CA LYS A 515 -15.21 7.94 21.06
C LYS A 515 -13.69 7.79 21.04
N SER A 516 -13.06 7.82 19.87
CA SER A 516 -11.62 7.64 19.73
C SER A 516 -10.89 8.97 19.94
N PRO A 517 -9.86 9.03 20.79
CA PRO A 517 -9.04 10.21 20.97
C PRO A 517 -8.06 10.45 19.81
N PHE A 518 -7.93 9.49 18.88
CA PHE A 518 -6.97 9.52 17.78
C PHE A 518 -7.61 9.70 16.41
N MET A 519 -8.93 9.53 16.29
CA MET A 519 -9.67 9.76 15.06
C MET A 519 -10.16 11.19 14.99
N GLU A 520 -10.03 11.81 13.82
CA GLU A 520 -10.61 13.14 13.61
C GLU A 520 -12.14 13.05 13.51
N VAL A 521 -12.79 13.85 14.35
CA VAL A 521 -14.21 14.14 14.19
C VAL A 521 -14.30 15.48 13.44
N ALA A 522 -14.92 15.46 12.28
CA ALA A 522 -15.17 16.66 11.51
C ALA A 522 -15.87 17.73 12.43
N GLY A 523 -15.24 18.88 12.58
CA GLY A 523 -15.79 20.01 13.34
C GLY A 523 -15.18 20.29 14.72
N HIS A 524 -14.20 19.55 15.23
CA HIS A 524 -13.57 19.81 16.53
C HIS A 524 -12.24 20.58 16.47
N ASN A 525 -11.90 21.17 15.33
CA ASN A 525 -10.88 22.22 15.27
C ASN A 525 -11.55 23.57 15.59
N LYS A 526 -11.82 23.82 16.86
CA LYS A 526 -12.00 25.16 17.42
C LYS A 526 -10.82 25.54 18.27
#